data_6f3629ea0980532143f7afcea5c2dddc
#
_entry.id   6f3629ea0980532143f7afcea5c2dddc
#
_cell.length_a   1.000
_cell.length_b   1.000
_cell.length_c   1.000
_cell.angle_alpha   90.00
_cell.angle_beta   90.00
_cell.angle_gamma   90.00
#
_symmetry.space_group_name_H-M   'P 1'
#
loop_
_entity.id
_entity.type
_entity.pdbx_description
1 polymer ?
#
loop_
_entity_poly.entity_id
_entity_poly.type
_entity_poly.pdbx_seq_one_letter_code
_entity_poly.pdbx_strand_id
1 'polypeptide(L)'
;RKNGYNTSCVGFSGNPSSRGFSKYFDYPGWGTFAEGRSPKAENLNQVAIPELERLSKSKKPFFLFLRHMDPHAPYLPPAPFERMFYSGNEFDPKNKSMEPVFNFKPFCDFFAEWMPPGVRDRHYVDAQYDGAIAYMDACIQHIITRVSELGLEDDTLIVINGDHGETLYEHECWYD
;
A
#
# COMPACT_ATOMS: atom_id res chain seq x y z
N ARG A 1 22.29 6.09 -13.70
CA ARG A 1 22.62 6.82 -14.94
C ARG A 1 24.13 6.80 -15.20
N LYS A 2 24.93 7.41 -14.30
CA LYS A 2 26.39 7.53 -14.52
C LYS A 2 27.10 6.17 -14.65
N ASN A 3 26.58 5.11 -14.05
CA ASN A 3 27.15 3.76 -14.05
C ASN A 3 26.50 2.83 -15.11
N GLY A 4 25.82 3.37 -16.10
CA GLY A 4 25.23 2.58 -17.20
C GLY A 4 23.89 1.94 -16.94
N TYR A 5 23.29 2.13 -15.74
CA TYR A 5 21.98 1.58 -15.40
C TYR A 5 20.83 2.30 -16.10
N ASN A 6 19.84 1.53 -16.54
CA ASN A 6 18.48 2.03 -16.78
C ASN A 6 17.79 2.21 -15.43
N THR A 7 17.24 3.39 -15.17
CA THR A 7 16.59 3.67 -13.89
C THR A 7 15.14 4.06 -14.11
N SER A 8 14.23 3.35 -13.46
CA SER A 8 12.78 3.60 -13.52
C SER A 8 12.20 3.61 -12.13
N CYS A 9 11.22 4.49 -11.92
CA CYS A 9 10.43 4.56 -10.70
C CYS A 9 8.95 4.47 -11.06
N VAL A 10 8.22 3.65 -10.33
CA VAL A 10 6.75 3.64 -10.31
C VAL A 10 6.32 4.13 -8.94
N GLY A 11 5.62 5.25 -8.91
CA GLY A 11 5.15 5.89 -7.70
C GLY A 11 3.83 6.62 -7.95
N PHE A 12 3.48 7.54 -7.09
CA PHE A 12 2.25 8.33 -7.19
C PHE A 12 2.59 9.83 -7.26
N SER A 13 1.68 10.65 -7.79
CA SER A 13 1.90 12.08 -7.98
C SER A 13 2.20 12.81 -6.67
N GLY A 14 3.04 13.84 -6.75
CA GLY A 14 3.51 14.58 -5.58
C GLY A 14 4.72 13.96 -4.87
N ASN A 15 5.19 12.79 -5.31
CA ASN A 15 6.33 12.11 -4.70
C ASN A 15 7.66 12.78 -5.09
N PRO A 16 8.50 13.18 -4.12
CA PRO A 16 9.84 13.72 -4.41
C PRO A 16 10.77 12.74 -5.10
N SER A 17 10.51 11.43 -5.05
CA SER A 17 11.27 10.37 -5.74
C SER A 17 11.20 10.47 -7.27
N SER A 18 10.32 11.28 -7.85
CA SER A 18 10.26 11.53 -9.30
C SER A 18 11.58 12.07 -9.86
N ARG A 19 12.41 12.69 -9.02
CA ARG A 19 13.71 13.21 -9.42
C ARG A 19 14.79 12.11 -9.37
N GLY A 20 15.66 12.11 -10.36
CA GLY A 20 16.83 11.22 -10.37
C GLY A 20 16.69 9.96 -11.22
N PHE A 21 15.48 9.55 -11.57
CA PHE A 21 15.25 8.41 -12.47
C PHE A 21 15.25 8.84 -13.95
N SER A 22 15.54 7.89 -14.84
CA SER A 22 15.45 8.13 -16.30
C SER A 22 14.00 8.12 -16.77
N LYS A 23 13.17 7.32 -16.09
CA LYS A 23 11.72 7.25 -16.29
C LYS A 23 11.01 7.27 -14.96
N TYR A 24 9.89 7.95 -14.94
CA TYR A 24 8.98 7.98 -13.81
C TYR A 24 7.55 7.72 -14.32
N PHE A 25 6.83 6.87 -13.61
CA PHE A 25 5.45 6.51 -13.91
C PHE A 25 4.57 6.74 -12.69
N ASP A 26 3.46 7.41 -12.91
CA ASP A 26 2.43 7.55 -11.89
C ASP A 26 1.44 6.39 -11.94
N TYR A 27 0.90 6.03 -10.79
CA TYR A 27 -0.25 5.15 -10.65
C TYR A 27 -1.26 5.74 -9.66
N PRO A 28 -2.56 5.35 -9.71
CA PRO A 28 -3.56 5.76 -8.73
C PRO A 28 -3.28 5.13 -7.36
N GLY A 29 -2.51 5.82 -6.52
CA GLY A 29 -2.11 5.37 -5.18
C GLY A 29 -2.97 5.95 -4.05
N TRP A 30 -3.84 6.91 -4.33
CA TRP A 30 -4.72 7.55 -3.37
C TRP A 30 -6.16 7.14 -3.58
N GLY A 31 -6.94 7.16 -2.51
CA GLY A 31 -8.37 6.92 -2.54
C GLY A 31 -9.00 7.28 -1.19
N THR A 32 -10.30 7.43 -1.18
CA THR A 32 -11.11 7.65 0.02
C THR A 32 -12.14 6.54 0.16
N PHE A 33 -12.71 6.38 1.35
CA PHE A 33 -13.81 5.42 1.54
C PHE A 33 -15.00 5.69 0.61
N ALA A 34 -15.28 6.95 0.31
CA ALA A 34 -16.37 7.34 -0.59
C ALA A 34 -16.16 6.88 -2.03
N GLU A 35 -14.91 6.73 -2.46
CA GLU A 35 -14.55 6.19 -3.79
C GLU A 35 -14.53 4.67 -3.82
N GLY A 36 -14.73 4.03 -2.67
CA GLY A 36 -14.69 2.59 -2.51
C GLY A 36 -13.33 2.05 -2.13
N ARG A 37 -13.27 0.72 -1.97
CA ARG A 37 -12.01 0.05 -1.66
C ARG A 37 -11.04 0.14 -2.83
N SER A 38 -9.82 0.57 -2.55
CA SER A 38 -8.85 0.91 -3.57
C SER A 38 -7.84 -0.23 -3.80
N PRO A 39 -7.72 -0.73 -5.03
CA PRO A 39 -6.69 -1.70 -5.40
C PRO A 39 -5.32 -1.03 -5.64
N LYS A 40 -4.82 -0.25 -4.68
CA LYS A 40 -3.61 0.57 -4.83
C LYS A 40 -2.38 -0.24 -5.29
N ALA A 41 -2.10 -1.37 -4.62
CA ALA A 41 -0.96 -2.21 -4.98
C ALA A 41 -1.12 -2.88 -6.35
N GLU A 42 -2.32 -3.27 -6.74
CA GLU A 42 -2.58 -3.79 -8.10
C GLU A 42 -2.43 -2.70 -9.16
N ASN A 43 -2.89 -1.48 -8.88
CA ASN A 43 -2.69 -0.34 -9.77
C ASN A 43 -1.19 -0.08 -10.02
N LEU A 44 -0.35 -0.24 -9.00
CA LEU A 44 1.10 -0.19 -9.16
C LEU A 44 1.58 -1.31 -10.09
N ASN A 45 1.13 -2.55 -9.88
CA ASN A 45 1.53 -3.71 -10.68
C ASN A 45 1.18 -3.54 -12.16
N GLN A 46 0.03 -2.95 -12.47
CA GLN A 46 -0.39 -2.67 -13.86
C GLN A 46 0.59 -1.77 -14.60
N VAL A 47 1.34 -0.95 -13.89
CA VAL A 47 2.37 -0.06 -14.45
C VAL A 47 3.76 -0.69 -14.34
N ALA A 48 4.04 -1.34 -13.22
CA ALA A 48 5.36 -1.88 -12.90
C ALA A 48 5.73 -3.10 -13.77
N ILE A 49 4.79 -4.02 -13.99
CA ILE A 49 5.05 -5.24 -14.75
C ILE A 49 5.42 -4.95 -16.21
N PRO A 50 4.69 -4.13 -16.97
CA PRO A 50 5.11 -3.73 -18.32
C PRO A 50 6.48 -3.04 -18.36
N GLU A 51 6.80 -2.22 -17.35
CA GLU A 51 8.10 -1.56 -17.28
C GLU A 51 9.22 -2.56 -16.97
N LEU A 52 9.01 -3.53 -16.07
CA LEU A 52 9.93 -4.62 -15.80
C LEU A 52 10.20 -5.44 -17.08
N GLU A 53 9.17 -5.78 -17.84
CA GLU A 53 9.28 -6.48 -19.12
C GLU A 53 10.06 -5.67 -20.16
N ARG A 54 9.90 -4.36 -20.17
CA ARG A 54 10.68 -3.49 -21.05
C ARG A 54 12.14 -3.46 -20.63
N LEU A 55 12.41 -3.42 -19.32
CA LEU A 55 13.77 -3.40 -18.78
C LEU A 55 14.49 -4.73 -19.02
N SER A 56 13.81 -5.86 -18.93
CA SER A 56 14.37 -7.20 -19.16
C SER A 56 14.91 -7.38 -20.58
N LYS A 57 14.34 -6.70 -21.57
CA LYS A 57 14.78 -6.74 -22.98
C LYS A 57 16.04 -5.89 -23.24
N SER A 58 16.49 -5.13 -22.25
CA SER A 58 17.68 -4.28 -22.37
C SER A 58 18.95 -5.07 -22.03
N LYS A 59 20.05 -4.81 -22.78
CA LYS A 59 21.38 -5.33 -22.43
C LYS A 59 22.04 -4.59 -21.26
N LYS A 60 21.42 -3.53 -20.76
CA LYS A 60 21.93 -2.74 -19.64
C LYS A 60 21.31 -3.20 -18.34
N PRO A 61 22.07 -3.20 -17.23
CA PRO A 61 21.47 -3.43 -15.93
C PRO A 61 20.42 -2.35 -15.62
N PHE A 62 19.48 -2.67 -14.74
CA PHE A 62 18.43 -1.73 -14.37
C PHE A 62 18.34 -1.54 -12.85
N PHE A 63 17.75 -0.43 -12.46
CA PHE A 63 17.27 -0.15 -11.12
C PHE A 63 15.80 0.26 -11.23
N LEU A 64 14.93 -0.60 -10.74
CA LEU A 64 13.48 -0.36 -10.69
C LEU A 64 13.08 -0.10 -9.24
N PHE A 65 12.58 1.09 -8.97
CA PHE A 65 12.06 1.48 -7.66
C PHE A 65 10.54 1.49 -7.70
N LEU A 66 9.92 0.71 -6.83
CA LEU A 66 8.48 0.57 -6.70
C LEU A 66 8.05 1.15 -5.34
N ARG A 67 7.27 2.22 -5.37
CA ARG A 67 6.77 2.82 -4.15
C ARG A 67 5.30 2.46 -3.97
N HIS A 68 5.06 1.47 -3.13
CA HIS A 68 3.73 1.10 -2.70
C HIS A 68 3.12 2.18 -1.80
N MET A 69 1.80 2.36 -1.91
CA MET A 69 1.03 3.21 -1.03
C MET A 69 0.40 2.40 0.10
N ASP A 70 0.09 1.11 -0.13
CA ASP A 70 -0.31 0.23 0.96
C ASP A 70 0.89 -0.06 1.88
N PRO A 71 0.70 -0.19 3.20
CA PRO A 71 -0.57 -0.12 3.94
C PRO A 71 -0.93 1.28 4.46
N HIS A 72 -0.41 2.37 3.87
CA HIS A 72 -0.75 3.73 4.30
C HIS A 72 -2.27 3.97 4.30
N ALA A 73 -2.75 4.73 5.27
CA ALA A 73 -4.16 5.13 5.37
C ALA A 73 -4.67 5.82 4.06
N PRO A 74 -5.96 5.68 3.73
CA PRO A 74 -6.98 4.86 4.36
C PRO A 74 -6.76 3.36 4.12
N TYR A 75 -7.00 2.55 5.17
CA TYR A 75 -6.87 1.08 5.09
C TYR A 75 -8.09 0.48 4.41
N LEU A 76 -8.05 0.39 3.10
CA LEU A 76 -9.18 -0.04 2.28
C LEU A 76 -8.81 -1.24 1.39
N PRO A 77 -8.31 -2.35 1.95
CA PRO A 77 -7.95 -3.51 1.14
C PRO A 77 -9.20 -4.07 0.42
N PRO A 78 -9.05 -4.53 -0.83
CA PRO A 78 -10.16 -5.13 -1.56
C PRO A 78 -10.52 -6.51 -1.00
N ALA A 79 -11.67 -7.05 -1.44
CA ALA A 79 -12.06 -8.43 -1.16
C ALA A 79 -11.00 -9.42 -1.71
N PRO A 80 -10.70 -10.53 -1.01
CA PRO A 80 -11.26 -10.95 0.28
C PRO A 80 -10.51 -10.41 1.50
N PHE A 81 -9.49 -9.58 1.32
CA PHE A 81 -8.55 -9.15 2.35
C PHE A 81 -9.20 -8.29 3.45
N GLU A 82 -10.28 -7.56 3.12
CA GLU A 82 -11.00 -6.70 4.09
C GLU A 82 -11.65 -7.48 5.25
N ARG A 83 -11.87 -8.78 5.08
CA ARG A 83 -12.42 -9.67 6.11
C ARG A 83 -11.46 -10.74 6.58
N MET A 84 -10.23 -10.78 6.07
CA MET A 84 -9.30 -11.85 6.32
C MET A 84 -8.96 -12.02 7.81
N PHE A 85 -8.85 -10.93 8.54
CA PHE A 85 -8.44 -10.91 9.96
C PHE A 85 -9.58 -10.47 10.90
N TYR A 86 -10.81 -10.30 10.39
CA TYR A 86 -11.93 -9.84 11.20
C TYR A 86 -13.23 -10.57 10.87
N SER A 87 -13.83 -11.17 11.90
CA SER A 87 -15.12 -11.88 11.82
C SER A 87 -16.22 -11.26 12.71
N GLY A 88 -15.93 -10.12 13.37
CA GLY A 88 -16.85 -9.45 14.28
C GLY A 88 -17.92 -8.60 13.57
N ASN A 89 -18.64 -7.82 14.39
CA ASN A 89 -19.55 -6.77 13.94
C ASN A 89 -18.96 -5.41 14.32
N GLU A 90 -18.36 -4.74 13.36
CA GLU A 90 -17.73 -3.43 13.53
C GLU A 90 -18.70 -2.32 13.94
N PHE A 91 -20.01 -2.56 13.77
CA PHE A 91 -21.08 -1.61 14.11
C PHE A 91 -21.80 -1.96 15.43
N ASP A 92 -21.32 -2.93 16.23
CA ASP A 92 -21.98 -3.31 17.48
C ASP A 92 -22.11 -2.09 18.40
N PRO A 93 -23.35 -1.64 18.75
CA PRO A 93 -23.57 -0.47 19.60
C PRO A 93 -23.04 -0.64 21.03
N LYS A 94 -22.76 -1.87 21.46
CA LYS A 94 -22.17 -2.17 22.77
C LYS A 94 -20.66 -2.00 22.77
N ASN A 95 -20.02 -2.06 21.59
CA ASN A 95 -18.59 -1.86 21.50
C ASN A 95 -18.24 -0.37 21.62
N LYS A 96 -17.33 -0.06 22.54
CA LYS A 96 -16.90 1.30 22.89
C LYS A 96 -15.43 1.54 22.65
N SER A 97 -14.75 0.62 22.00
CA SER A 97 -13.28 0.68 21.85
C SER A 97 -12.82 1.85 20.98
N MET A 98 -13.70 2.42 20.15
CA MET A 98 -13.44 3.64 19.36
C MET A 98 -13.82 4.95 20.06
N GLU A 99 -14.42 4.92 21.26
CA GLU A 99 -14.80 6.15 21.98
C GLU A 99 -13.62 7.13 22.21
N PRO A 100 -12.40 6.68 22.55
CA PRO A 100 -11.26 7.58 22.72
C PRO A 100 -10.93 8.37 21.43
N VAL A 101 -11.06 7.74 20.28
CA VAL A 101 -10.84 8.37 18.97
C VAL A 101 -11.90 9.44 18.72
N PHE A 102 -13.18 9.11 18.97
CA PHE A 102 -14.29 10.01 18.70
C PHE A 102 -14.37 11.18 19.69
N ASN A 103 -13.75 11.07 20.86
CA ASN A 103 -13.64 12.17 21.82
C ASN A 103 -12.60 13.22 21.41
N PHE A 104 -11.73 12.92 20.46
CA PHE A 104 -10.76 13.87 19.91
C PHE A 104 -11.19 14.35 18.52
N LYS A 105 -11.83 15.50 18.47
CA LYS A 105 -12.49 16.01 17.25
C LYS A 105 -11.60 16.03 16.00
N PRO A 106 -10.32 16.44 16.02
CA PRO A 106 -9.47 16.39 14.82
C PRO A 106 -9.38 14.99 14.22
N PHE A 107 -9.32 13.96 15.06
CA PHE A 107 -9.32 12.57 14.62
C PHE A 107 -10.68 12.13 14.07
N CYS A 108 -11.79 12.57 14.65
CA CYS A 108 -13.11 12.26 14.14
C CYS A 108 -13.28 12.67 12.68
N ASP A 109 -12.87 13.91 12.37
CA ASP A 109 -12.99 14.47 11.03
C ASP A 109 -12.11 13.69 10.02
N PHE A 110 -10.90 13.32 10.43
CA PHE A 110 -9.97 12.53 9.65
C PHE A 110 -10.46 11.09 9.41
N PHE A 111 -10.94 10.41 10.46
CA PHE A 111 -11.50 9.06 10.35
C PHE A 111 -12.75 8.97 9.46
N ALA A 112 -13.56 10.03 9.40
CA ALA A 112 -14.74 10.05 8.57
C ALA A 112 -14.43 9.92 7.06
N GLU A 113 -13.23 10.23 6.65
CA GLU A 113 -12.79 10.12 5.25
C GLU A 113 -12.34 8.71 4.86
N TRP A 114 -11.93 7.89 5.82
CA TRP A 114 -11.33 6.59 5.50
C TRP A 114 -12.09 5.37 6.04
N MET A 115 -12.91 5.52 7.05
CA MET A 115 -13.63 4.40 7.64
C MET A 115 -15.12 4.44 7.31
N PRO A 116 -15.76 3.28 7.21
CA PRO A 116 -17.20 3.22 7.10
C PRO A 116 -17.86 4.00 8.23
N PRO A 117 -18.87 4.83 7.94
CA PRO A 117 -19.60 5.54 8.99
C PRO A 117 -20.16 4.57 10.03
N GLY A 118 -19.97 4.88 11.31
CA GLY A 118 -20.54 4.10 12.41
C GLY A 118 -19.68 2.94 12.91
N VAL A 119 -18.47 2.78 12.43
CA VAL A 119 -17.51 1.81 13.01
C VAL A 119 -17.29 2.13 14.48
N ARG A 120 -17.37 1.10 15.33
CA ARG A 120 -17.26 1.19 16.78
C ARG A 120 -16.19 0.25 17.34
N ASP A 121 -15.72 -0.68 16.54
CA ASP A 121 -14.73 -1.69 16.95
C ASP A 121 -13.33 -1.34 16.42
N ARG A 122 -12.41 -1.06 17.34
CA ARG A 122 -11.00 -0.82 17.05
C ARG A 122 -10.37 -2.00 16.32
N HIS A 123 -10.67 -3.23 16.73
CA HIS A 123 -10.11 -4.43 16.09
C HIS A 123 -10.46 -4.54 14.62
N TYR A 124 -11.58 -3.96 14.19
CA TYR A 124 -11.86 -3.86 12.76
C TYR A 124 -10.85 -2.96 12.05
N VAL A 125 -10.48 -1.83 12.65
CA VAL A 125 -9.50 -0.90 12.06
C VAL A 125 -8.13 -1.55 11.98
N ASP A 126 -7.67 -2.20 13.04
CA ASP A 126 -6.42 -2.95 13.07
C ASP A 126 -6.41 -4.04 11.98
N ALA A 127 -7.51 -4.78 11.85
CA ALA A 127 -7.66 -5.81 10.83
C ALA A 127 -7.71 -5.26 9.38
N GLN A 128 -8.14 -4.02 9.18
CA GLN A 128 -8.03 -3.38 7.86
C GLN A 128 -6.57 -3.07 7.49
N TYR A 129 -5.75 -2.67 8.47
CA TYR A 129 -4.31 -2.50 8.26
C TYR A 129 -3.63 -3.84 7.92
N ASP A 130 -3.89 -4.89 8.71
CA ASP A 130 -3.38 -6.24 8.44
C ASP A 130 -3.82 -6.76 7.06
N GLY A 131 -5.09 -6.52 6.71
CA GLY A 131 -5.62 -6.84 5.39
C GLY A 131 -4.93 -6.10 4.25
N ALA A 132 -4.58 -4.83 4.46
CA ALA A 132 -3.84 -4.05 3.48
C ALA A 132 -2.41 -4.58 3.28
N ILE A 133 -1.75 -5.02 4.37
CA ILE A 133 -0.43 -5.68 4.31
C ILE A 133 -0.53 -6.99 3.52
N ALA A 134 -1.51 -7.85 3.85
CA ALA A 134 -1.68 -9.13 3.16
C ALA A 134 -1.99 -8.94 1.67
N TYR A 135 -2.78 -7.93 1.34
CA TYR A 135 -3.07 -7.57 -0.04
C TYR A 135 -1.81 -7.09 -0.79
N MET A 136 -1.04 -6.20 -0.18
CA MET A 136 0.22 -5.73 -0.74
C MET A 136 1.21 -6.88 -0.96
N ASP A 137 1.34 -7.78 0.02
CA ASP A 137 2.21 -8.96 -0.07
C ASP A 137 1.85 -9.83 -1.27
N ALA A 138 0.54 -10.11 -1.46
CA ALA A 138 0.07 -10.84 -2.63
C ALA A 138 0.42 -10.14 -3.96
N CYS A 139 0.33 -8.80 -4.01
CA CYS A 139 0.70 -8.02 -5.18
C CYS A 139 2.21 -8.02 -5.44
N ILE A 140 3.04 -7.96 -4.39
CA ILE A 140 4.50 -8.10 -4.48
C ILE A 140 4.87 -9.48 -5.03
N GLN A 141 4.18 -10.54 -4.57
CA GLN A 141 4.40 -11.89 -5.07
C GLN A 141 4.20 -11.99 -6.59
N HIS A 142 3.23 -11.27 -7.16
CA HIS A 142 3.05 -11.22 -8.62
C HIS A 142 4.28 -10.63 -9.35
N ILE A 143 4.88 -9.58 -8.78
CA ILE A 143 6.10 -8.99 -9.35
C ILE A 143 7.27 -9.96 -9.26
N ILE A 144 7.46 -10.62 -8.11
CA ILE A 144 8.52 -11.63 -7.90
C ILE A 144 8.35 -12.79 -8.88
N THR A 145 7.13 -13.28 -9.03
CA THR A 145 6.80 -14.32 -10.01
C THR A 145 7.18 -13.87 -11.42
N ARG A 146 6.88 -12.61 -11.77
CA ARG A 146 7.23 -12.09 -13.09
C ARG A 146 8.73 -11.96 -13.32
N VAL A 147 9.50 -11.61 -12.27
CA VAL A 147 10.98 -11.62 -12.33
C VAL A 147 11.49 -13.02 -12.68
N SER A 148 10.96 -14.05 -12.02
CA SER A 148 11.32 -15.46 -12.28
C SER A 148 10.93 -15.91 -13.70
N GLU A 149 9.70 -15.62 -14.15
CA GLU A 149 9.21 -15.93 -15.50
C GLU A 149 10.06 -15.28 -16.63
N LEU A 150 10.67 -14.13 -16.34
CA LEU A 150 11.55 -13.42 -17.25
C LEU A 150 13.01 -13.96 -17.23
N GLY A 151 13.28 -14.95 -16.38
CA GLY A 151 14.62 -15.53 -16.21
C GLY A 151 15.61 -14.57 -15.56
N LEU A 152 15.15 -13.67 -14.71
CA LEU A 152 15.97 -12.64 -14.06
C LEU A 152 16.30 -12.96 -12.60
N GLU A 153 15.83 -14.08 -12.06
CA GLU A 153 15.88 -14.42 -10.64
C GLU A 153 17.33 -14.44 -10.11
N ASP A 154 18.24 -15.08 -10.83
CA ASP A 154 19.64 -15.23 -10.40
C ASP A 154 20.46 -13.93 -10.53
N ASP A 155 20.00 -12.99 -11.34
CA ASP A 155 20.71 -11.74 -11.67
C ASP A 155 20.03 -10.49 -11.04
N THR A 156 19.01 -10.67 -10.20
CA THR A 156 18.25 -9.58 -9.60
C THR A 156 18.30 -9.58 -8.07
N LEU A 157 18.83 -8.52 -7.50
CA LEU A 157 18.69 -8.26 -6.06
C LEU A 157 17.35 -7.58 -5.81
N ILE A 158 16.49 -8.22 -5.02
CA ILE A 158 15.21 -7.66 -4.56
C ILE A 158 15.39 -7.17 -3.12
N VAL A 159 15.05 -5.92 -2.87
CA VAL A 159 15.08 -5.30 -1.54
C VAL A 159 13.68 -4.82 -1.20
N ILE A 160 13.13 -5.29 -0.08
CA ILE A 160 11.85 -4.85 0.48
C ILE A 160 12.16 -4.08 1.76
N ASN A 161 11.63 -2.85 1.88
CA ASN A 161 11.87 -1.98 3.00
C ASN A 161 10.63 -1.16 3.34
N GLY A 162 10.29 -1.06 4.62
CA GLY A 162 9.35 -0.07 5.13
C GLY A 162 10.08 1.23 5.47
N ASP A 163 9.49 2.38 5.23
CA ASP A 163 10.02 3.68 5.63
C ASP A 163 9.74 3.96 7.11
N HIS A 164 8.57 3.51 7.63
CA HIS A 164 8.18 3.49 9.04
C HIS A 164 7.08 2.46 9.27
N GLY A 165 6.66 2.29 10.51
CA GLY A 165 5.48 1.53 10.90
C GLY A 165 4.26 2.44 11.08
N GLU A 166 3.25 1.91 11.74
CA GLU A 166 2.02 2.62 12.10
C GLU A 166 1.71 2.40 13.57
N THR A 167 1.26 3.42 14.27
CA THR A 167 0.80 3.30 15.65
C THR A 167 -0.68 2.95 15.66
N LEU A 168 -0.99 1.71 16.03
CA LEU A 168 -2.37 1.20 16.09
C LEU A 168 -2.94 1.22 17.52
N TYR A 169 -2.62 2.27 18.31
CA TYR A 169 -3.03 2.45 19.70
C TYR A 169 -2.14 1.84 20.79
N GLU A 170 -1.04 1.22 20.47
CA GLU A 170 -0.16 0.58 21.48
C GLU A 170 0.35 1.56 22.56
N HIS A 171 0.41 2.85 22.25
CA HIS A 171 0.89 3.91 23.15
C HIS A 171 -0.17 4.98 23.43
N GLU A 172 -1.45 4.63 23.37
CA GLU A 172 -2.58 5.58 23.45
C GLU A 172 -2.51 6.70 22.39
N CYS A 173 -1.71 6.48 21.34
CA CYS A 173 -1.67 7.29 20.14
C CYS A 173 -2.37 6.55 19.00
N TRP A 174 -2.93 7.29 18.05
CA TRP A 174 -3.69 6.72 16.95
C TRP A 174 -3.08 7.15 15.63
N TYR A 175 -2.61 6.15 14.85
CA TYR A 175 -2.36 6.32 13.42
C TYR A 175 -1.39 7.48 13.09
N ASP A 176 -0.23 7.50 13.75
CA ASP A 176 0.84 8.47 13.53
C ASP A 176 2.13 7.78 13.07
#